data_4ef89cace3f8711480be8f7f6a31ca8c
#
_entry.id   4ef89cace3f8711480be8f7f6a31ca8c
#
_cell.length_a   1.000
_cell.length_b   1.000
_cell.length_c   1.000
_cell.angle_alpha   90.00
_cell.angle_beta   90.00
_cell.angle_gamma   90.00
#
_symmetry.space_group_name_H-M   'P 1'
#
loop_
_entity.id
_entity.type
_entity.pdbx_description
1 polymer ?
#
loop_
_entity_poly.entity_id
_entity_poly.type
_entity_poly.pdbx_seq_one_letter_code
_entity_poly.pdbx_strand_id
1 'polypeptide(L)'
;MKKTTIKVPLGIKYISEFKDLYNNIPTNGHYILNKKVCGCGATELYLGCDKKCILASPRKNLLYNKYSQHLSDNFHLFRYNGDKDKYFSNGSISSSETVTYKENLRDYIKNGGTKILITYDSIRHTHEILQDEKQDIEEWEVIVDEFQVMFYDCHFKATTEYEFYKHLQSFPNVVFLSATPFLEEYLDQLDFFKNMTMYELEWPRTMVEKPKVNMTNTSKTITKLCEGIIDKYRNGKGETTLVDGKEYRSKEAILYINSVKDIVKVIKALNINPEEVNIICSSTPENISKLKELSKAIGMEYKIGDIPGKGDTHKMFTFCTSTVYVGADFYSDNAYTYIFANPKVESLTIDVSVDIQQIIGRQRLDSNPFKNMATLYFNTKASDMTEEAFKKTLETGLMTY
;
A
#
# COMPACT_ATOMS: atom_id res chain seq x y z
N MET A 1 10.76 -23.68 1.80
CA MET A 1 10.26 -23.19 0.47
C MET A 1 11.38 -23.18 -0.56
N LYS A 2 11.11 -23.56 -1.83
CA LYS A 2 12.10 -23.53 -2.93
C LYS A 2 12.21 -22.12 -3.49
N LYS A 3 13.44 -21.65 -3.78
CA LYS A 3 13.69 -20.35 -4.43
C LYS A 3 14.27 -20.51 -5.82
N THR A 4 13.84 -19.66 -6.72
CA THR A 4 14.35 -19.56 -8.09
C THR A 4 14.58 -18.08 -8.42
N THR A 5 15.81 -17.71 -8.76
CA THR A 5 16.15 -16.35 -9.14
C THR A 5 15.98 -16.13 -10.63
N ILE A 6 15.29 -15.08 -11.01
CA ILE A 6 15.09 -14.66 -12.41
C ILE A 6 15.80 -13.32 -12.60
N LYS A 7 16.82 -13.31 -13.48
CA LYS A 7 17.54 -12.07 -13.80
C LYS A 7 16.74 -11.21 -14.74
N VAL A 8 16.46 -9.98 -14.31
CA VAL A 8 15.82 -8.98 -15.16
C VAL A 8 16.87 -8.38 -16.11
N PRO A 9 16.63 -8.38 -17.43
CA PRO A 9 17.58 -7.82 -18.39
C PRO A 9 17.87 -6.33 -18.16
N LEU A 10 19.06 -5.90 -18.54
CA LEU A 10 19.41 -4.48 -18.51
C LEU A 10 18.51 -3.70 -19.48
N GLY A 11 18.02 -2.54 -19.04
CA GLY A 11 17.14 -1.67 -19.84
C GLY A 11 15.63 -1.91 -19.64
N ILE A 12 15.24 -3.02 -19.00
CA ILE A 12 13.84 -3.27 -18.64
C ILE A 12 13.48 -2.41 -17.41
N LYS A 13 12.61 -1.44 -17.57
CA LYS A 13 12.10 -0.60 -16.47
C LYS A 13 10.90 -1.24 -15.78
N TYR A 14 10.00 -1.83 -16.56
CA TYR A 14 8.81 -2.51 -16.05
C TYR A 14 8.83 -3.97 -16.46
N ILE A 15 8.52 -4.89 -15.55
CA ILE A 15 8.53 -6.32 -15.85
C ILE A 15 7.44 -6.72 -16.85
N SER A 16 6.42 -5.90 -17.07
CA SER A 16 5.46 -6.05 -18.17
C SER A 16 6.13 -5.96 -19.57
N GLU A 17 7.32 -5.36 -19.65
CA GLU A 17 8.14 -5.27 -20.87
C GLU A 17 9.03 -6.50 -21.06
N PHE A 18 9.21 -7.32 -20.01
CA PHE A 18 10.04 -8.51 -20.01
C PHE A 18 9.25 -9.72 -20.53
N LYS A 19 9.12 -9.83 -21.84
CA LYS A 19 8.32 -10.87 -22.51
C LYS A 19 8.70 -12.30 -22.11
N ASP A 20 10.00 -12.56 -21.91
CA ASP A 20 10.50 -13.89 -21.55
C ASP A 20 10.24 -14.25 -20.07
N LEU A 21 9.68 -13.36 -19.26
CA LEU A 21 9.36 -13.67 -17.86
C LEU A 21 8.39 -14.85 -17.77
N TYR A 22 7.38 -14.90 -18.64
CA TYR A 22 6.41 -16.00 -18.68
C TYR A 22 7.03 -17.37 -18.98
N ASN A 23 8.20 -17.40 -19.65
CA ASN A 23 8.95 -18.64 -19.88
C ASN A 23 9.68 -19.13 -18.62
N ASN A 24 9.82 -18.28 -17.61
CA ASN A 24 10.60 -18.53 -16.39
C ASN A 24 9.74 -18.70 -15.14
N ILE A 25 8.43 -18.45 -15.24
CA ILE A 25 7.46 -18.65 -14.15
C ILE A 25 6.41 -19.69 -14.58
N PRO A 26 5.76 -20.39 -13.66
CA PRO A 26 4.70 -21.33 -14.01
C PRO A 26 3.54 -20.63 -14.71
N THR A 27 2.94 -21.31 -15.65
CA THR A 27 1.69 -20.88 -16.29
C THR A 27 0.46 -21.23 -15.47
N ASN A 28 0.59 -22.21 -14.59
CA ASN A 28 -0.48 -22.71 -13.72
C ASN A 28 0.08 -23.09 -12.35
N GLY A 29 -0.81 -23.25 -11.37
CA GLY A 29 -0.47 -23.64 -10.01
C GLY A 29 -0.25 -22.46 -9.07
N HIS A 30 0.36 -22.73 -7.92
CA HIS A 30 0.55 -21.74 -6.86
C HIS A 30 2.02 -21.36 -6.76
N TYR A 31 2.33 -20.07 -6.80
CA TYR A 31 3.69 -19.58 -6.62
C TYR A 31 3.73 -18.15 -6.05
N ILE A 32 4.89 -17.79 -5.55
CA ILE A 32 5.17 -16.43 -5.05
C ILE A 32 6.10 -15.74 -6.04
N LEU A 33 5.77 -14.54 -6.48
CA LEU A 33 6.64 -13.67 -7.24
C LEU A 33 7.11 -12.51 -6.38
N ASN A 34 8.34 -12.62 -5.90
CA ASN A 34 9.02 -11.54 -5.19
C ASN A 34 9.60 -10.56 -6.19
N LYS A 35 8.87 -9.47 -6.39
CA LYS A 35 9.24 -8.43 -7.37
C LYS A 35 10.42 -7.56 -6.94
N LYS A 36 10.84 -7.58 -5.65
CA LYS A 36 11.95 -6.82 -5.01
C LYS A 36 11.83 -5.30 -5.14
N VAL A 37 11.19 -4.78 -6.18
CA VAL A 37 11.05 -3.35 -6.47
C VAL A 37 9.58 -2.98 -6.51
N CYS A 38 9.19 -1.95 -5.75
CA CYS A 38 7.85 -1.39 -5.79
C CYS A 38 7.62 -0.67 -7.14
N GLY A 39 6.40 -0.79 -7.70
CA GLY A 39 6.05 -0.10 -8.94
C GLY A 39 6.71 -0.62 -10.21
N CYS A 40 7.27 -1.82 -10.17
CA CYS A 40 7.93 -2.43 -11.33
C CYS A 40 6.98 -2.98 -12.40
N GLY A 41 5.66 -2.73 -12.32
CA GLY A 41 4.70 -3.16 -13.33
C GLY A 41 4.23 -4.63 -13.20
N ALA A 42 4.43 -5.28 -12.05
CA ALA A 42 4.02 -6.69 -11.88
C ALA A 42 2.52 -6.89 -12.02
N THR A 43 1.70 -6.03 -11.43
CA THR A 43 0.23 -6.11 -11.55
C THR A 43 -0.20 -5.89 -13.00
N GLU A 44 0.46 -4.94 -13.71
CA GLU A 44 0.21 -4.68 -15.14
C GLU A 44 0.52 -5.87 -16.04
N LEU A 45 1.56 -6.64 -15.68
CA LEU A 45 1.91 -7.86 -16.41
C LEU A 45 0.71 -8.82 -16.49
N TYR A 46 0.03 -9.07 -15.35
CA TYR A 46 -1.11 -9.99 -15.27
C TYR A 46 -2.41 -9.38 -15.81
N LEU A 47 -2.64 -8.09 -15.59
CA LEU A 47 -3.82 -7.42 -16.13
C LEU A 47 -3.77 -7.27 -17.65
N GLY A 48 -2.59 -7.07 -18.22
CA GLY A 48 -2.37 -6.93 -19.65
C GLY A 48 -2.30 -8.25 -20.45
N CYS A 49 -2.36 -9.41 -19.79
CA CYS A 49 -2.37 -10.70 -20.51
C CYS A 49 -3.79 -11.11 -20.91
N ASP A 50 -3.92 -12.01 -21.89
CA ASP A 50 -5.23 -12.52 -22.38
C ASP A 50 -5.93 -13.48 -21.42
N LYS A 51 -5.24 -13.92 -20.35
CA LYS A 51 -5.82 -14.86 -19.39
C LYS A 51 -6.95 -14.22 -18.57
N LYS A 52 -7.93 -15.02 -18.17
CA LYS A 52 -8.90 -14.62 -17.15
C LYS A 52 -8.20 -14.45 -15.81
N CYS A 53 -8.36 -13.29 -15.17
CA CYS A 53 -7.74 -13.07 -13.87
C CYS A 53 -8.61 -12.32 -12.87
N ILE A 54 -8.38 -12.62 -11.61
CA ILE A 54 -8.97 -11.97 -10.46
C ILE A 54 -7.83 -11.25 -9.72
N LEU A 55 -7.79 -9.92 -9.76
CA LEU A 55 -6.85 -9.15 -8.96
C LEU A 55 -7.46 -8.93 -7.57
N ALA A 56 -6.89 -9.59 -6.58
CA ALA A 56 -7.24 -9.40 -5.18
C ALA A 56 -6.24 -8.48 -4.50
N SER A 57 -6.73 -7.44 -3.83
CA SER A 57 -5.89 -6.45 -3.12
C SER A 57 -6.48 -6.13 -1.74
N PRO A 58 -5.63 -5.87 -0.73
CA PRO A 58 -6.10 -5.52 0.61
C PRO A 58 -6.74 -4.12 0.69
N ARG A 59 -6.56 -3.28 -0.32
CA ARG A 59 -6.93 -1.85 -0.27
C ARG A 59 -7.78 -1.43 -1.48
N LYS A 60 -8.94 -0.82 -1.21
CA LYS A 60 -9.84 -0.26 -2.23
C LYS A 60 -9.15 0.77 -3.14
N ASN A 61 -8.28 1.61 -2.58
CA ASN A 61 -7.56 2.64 -3.34
C ASN A 61 -6.69 2.04 -4.45
N LEU A 62 -6.01 0.93 -4.18
CA LEU A 62 -5.18 0.25 -5.17
C LEU A 62 -6.04 -0.25 -6.34
N LEU A 63 -7.15 -0.91 -6.01
CA LEU A 63 -8.08 -1.45 -7.02
C LEU A 63 -8.72 -0.34 -7.85
N TYR A 64 -9.18 0.74 -7.19
CA TYR A 64 -9.78 1.87 -7.87
C TYR A 64 -8.78 2.58 -8.80
N ASN A 65 -7.53 2.76 -8.36
CA ASN A 65 -6.47 3.33 -9.19
C ASN A 65 -6.21 2.46 -10.42
N LYS A 66 -6.16 1.13 -10.27
CA LYS A 66 -6.03 0.21 -11.40
C LYS A 66 -7.23 0.28 -12.33
N TYR A 67 -8.43 0.23 -11.80
CA TYR A 67 -9.65 0.39 -12.59
C TYR A 67 -9.65 1.71 -13.39
N SER A 68 -9.28 2.82 -12.74
CA SER A 68 -9.25 4.16 -13.37
C SER A 68 -8.18 4.28 -14.46
N GLN A 69 -7.07 3.55 -14.35
CA GLN A 69 -6.02 3.49 -15.37
C GLN A 69 -6.44 2.69 -16.62
N HIS A 70 -7.43 1.81 -16.48
CA HIS A 70 -7.91 0.88 -17.50
C HIS A 70 -9.37 1.07 -17.87
N LEU A 71 -9.87 2.32 -17.87
CA LEU A 71 -11.28 2.63 -18.18
C LEU A 71 -11.70 2.22 -19.59
N SER A 72 -10.76 2.15 -20.55
CA SER A 72 -10.99 1.66 -21.91
C SER A 72 -11.03 0.14 -21.99
N ASP A 73 -10.50 -0.54 -20.99
CA ASP A 73 -10.40 -1.98 -20.94
C ASP A 73 -11.61 -2.53 -20.18
N ASN A 74 -12.15 -3.63 -20.61
CA ASN A 74 -13.36 -4.20 -20.00
C ASN A 74 -13.07 -4.84 -18.64
N PHE A 75 -12.78 -4.02 -17.60
CA PHE A 75 -12.50 -4.46 -16.23
C PHE A 75 -13.73 -4.29 -15.34
N HIS A 76 -13.96 -5.24 -14.45
CA HIS A 76 -15.02 -5.17 -13.45
C HIS A 76 -14.43 -4.90 -12.06
N LEU A 77 -14.73 -3.73 -11.48
CA LEU A 77 -14.39 -3.44 -10.09
C LEU A 77 -15.57 -3.81 -9.19
N PHE A 78 -15.43 -4.90 -8.45
CA PHE A 78 -16.50 -5.40 -7.58
C PHE A 78 -16.88 -4.37 -6.50
N ARG A 79 -18.18 -4.22 -6.25
CA ARG A 79 -18.79 -3.19 -5.38
C ARG A 79 -18.67 -1.75 -5.88
N TYR A 80 -18.17 -1.49 -7.06
CA TYR A 80 -18.21 -0.18 -7.68
C TYR A 80 -19.43 -0.07 -8.63
N ASN A 81 -20.23 0.97 -8.43
CA ASN A 81 -21.44 1.23 -9.22
C ASN A 81 -21.43 2.60 -9.92
N GLY A 82 -20.25 3.19 -10.11
CA GLY A 82 -20.09 4.53 -10.68
C GLY A 82 -19.97 5.64 -9.63
N ASP A 83 -20.27 5.36 -8.36
CA ASP A 83 -20.17 6.31 -7.25
C ASP A 83 -18.89 6.05 -6.44
N LYS A 84 -17.90 6.95 -6.59
CA LYS A 84 -16.60 6.86 -5.92
C LYS A 84 -16.74 7.02 -4.40
N ASP A 85 -17.54 7.97 -3.95
CA ASP A 85 -17.69 8.26 -2.51
C ASP A 85 -18.34 7.07 -1.80
N LYS A 86 -19.35 6.48 -2.45
CA LYS A 86 -20.00 5.26 -1.95
C LYS A 86 -19.04 4.08 -1.94
N TYR A 87 -18.23 3.90 -2.97
CA TYR A 87 -17.22 2.82 -3.02
C TYR A 87 -16.24 2.91 -1.86
N PHE A 88 -15.75 4.10 -1.54
CA PHE A 88 -14.80 4.32 -0.43
C PHE A 88 -15.45 4.39 0.95
N SER A 89 -16.76 4.54 1.03
CA SER A 89 -17.45 4.56 2.33
C SER A 89 -17.19 3.24 3.09
N ASN A 90 -17.03 3.36 4.41
CA ASN A 90 -16.89 2.22 5.32
C ASN A 90 -18.24 1.84 5.97
N GLY A 91 -19.35 2.29 5.38
CA GLY A 91 -20.68 1.88 5.80
C GLY A 91 -20.92 0.39 5.59
N SER A 92 -21.73 -0.23 6.43
CA SER A 92 -22.19 -1.60 6.21
C SER A 92 -22.98 -1.65 4.90
N ILE A 93 -22.60 -2.59 4.04
CA ILE A 93 -23.32 -2.85 2.79
C ILE A 93 -24.60 -3.59 3.13
N SER A 94 -25.74 -3.11 2.69
CA SER A 94 -27.02 -3.76 2.87
C SER A 94 -27.11 -5.08 2.08
N SER A 95 -27.99 -5.98 2.50
CA SER A 95 -28.20 -7.24 1.78
C SER A 95 -28.65 -7.00 0.35
N SER A 96 -29.49 -5.99 0.10
CA SER A 96 -29.94 -5.63 -1.26
C SER A 96 -28.80 -5.12 -2.14
N GLU A 97 -27.91 -4.30 -1.61
CA GLU A 97 -26.71 -3.83 -2.34
C GLU A 97 -25.78 -4.98 -2.68
N THR A 98 -25.60 -5.92 -1.75
CA THR A 98 -24.79 -7.12 -2.01
C THR A 98 -25.37 -7.95 -3.16
N VAL A 99 -26.69 -8.10 -3.23
CA VAL A 99 -27.35 -8.79 -4.34
C VAL A 99 -27.08 -8.06 -5.65
N THR A 100 -27.26 -6.75 -5.70
CA THR A 100 -26.98 -5.93 -6.90
C THR A 100 -25.53 -6.08 -7.38
N TYR A 101 -24.53 -6.03 -6.47
CA TYR A 101 -23.13 -6.21 -6.85
C TYR A 101 -22.84 -7.62 -7.40
N LYS A 102 -23.49 -8.64 -6.84
CA LYS A 102 -23.39 -10.01 -7.36
C LYS A 102 -24.02 -10.15 -8.75
N GLU A 103 -25.16 -9.51 -8.99
CA GLU A 103 -25.81 -9.50 -10.29
C GLU A 103 -24.95 -8.79 -11.35
N ASN A 104 -24.40 -7.64 -11.04
CA ASN A 104 -23.49 -6.92 -11.94
C ASN A 104 -22.26 -7.78 -12.31
N LEU A 105 -21.70 -8.53 -11.37
CA LEU A 105 -20.58 -9.43 -11.65
C LEU A 105 -21.02 -10.62 -12.52
N ARG A 106 -22.21 -11.20 -12.29
CA ARG A 106 -22.78 -12.24 -13.13
C ARG A 106 -22.95 -11.79 -14.57
N ASP A 107 -23.53 -10.61 -14.77
CA ASP A 107 -23.73 -10.04 -16.10
C ASP A 107 -22.40 -9.79 -16.80
N TYR A 108 -21.41 -9.27 -16.06
CA TYR A 108 -20.07 -9.08 -16.60
C TYR A 108 -19.44 -10.38 -17.11
N ILE A 109 -19.52 -11.47 -16.31
CA ILE A 109 -19.00 -12.79 -16.67
C ILE A 109 -19.77 -13.37 -17.87
N LYS A 110 -21.10 -13.30 -17.89
CA LYS A 110 -21.95 -13.76 -19.02
C LYS A 110 -21.63 -13.05 -20.32
N ASN A 111 -21.23 -11.80 -20.25
CA ASN A 111 -20.82 -11.01 -21.42
C ASN A 111 -19.34 -11.21 -21.80
N GLY A 112 -18.69 -12.25 -21.30
CA GLY A 112 -17.30 -12.61 -21.66
C GLY A 112 -16.24 -11.80 -20.91
N GLY A 113 -16.57 -11.21 -19.78
CA GLY A 113 -15.61 -10.48 -18.94
C GLY A 113 -14.52 -11.39 -18.39
N THR A 114 -13.28 -10.91 -18.41
CA THR A 114 -12.08 -11.71 -18.07
C THR A 114 -11.22 -11.10 -16.97
N LYS A 115 -11.50 -9.86 -16.51
CA LYS A 115 -10.68 -9.12 -15.54
C LYS A 115 -11.53 -8.62 -14.39
N ILE A 116 -11.40 -9.22 -13.22
CA ILE A 116 -12.18 -8.89 -12.02
C ILE A 116 -11.23 -8.33 -10.96
N LEU A 117 -11.56 -7.16 -10.40
CA LEU A 117 -10.81 -6.50 -9.33
C LEU A 117 -11.62 -6.57 -8.04
N ILE A 118 -11.05 -7.16 -6.99
CA ILE A 118 -11.74 -7.40 -5.71
C ILE A 118 -10.88 -7.05 -4.51
N THR A 119 -11.54 -6.70 -3.40
CA THR A 119 -10.89 -6.73 -2.08
C THR A 119 -10.87 -8.15 -1.53
N TYR A 120 -9.98 -8.45 -0.58
CA TYR A 120 -9.83 -9.80 -0.02
C TYR A 120 -11.16 -10.35 0.54
N ASP A 121 -11.95 -9.53 1.22
CA ASP A 121 -13.26 -9.92 1.76
C ASP A 121 -14.31 -10.28 0.70
N SER A 122 -14.03 -10.02 -0.56
CA SER A 122 -14.95 -10.28 -1.68
C SER A 122 -14.65 -11.56 -2.46
N ILE A 123 -13.56 -12.27 -2.14
CA ILE A 123 -13.15 -13.50 -2.86
C ILE A 123 -14.22 -14.58 -2.81
N ARG A 124 -14.87 -14.74 -1.66
CA ARG A 124 -15.95 -15.72 -1.48
C ARG A 124 -17.09 -15.48 -2.49
N HIS A 125 -17.56 -14.24 -2.61
CA HIS A 125 -18.62 -13.91 -3.54
C HIS A 125 -18.24 -14.15 -4.98
N THR A 126 -17.00 -13.83 -5.34
CA THR A 126 -16.47 -14.08 -6.70
C THR A 126 -16.43 -15.57 -6.99
N HIS A 127 -15.93 -16.36 -6.05
CA HIS A 127 -15.85 -17.84 -6.21
C HIS A 127 -17.26 -18.45 -6.36
N GLU A 128 -18.21 -18.08 -5.49
CA GLU A 128 -19.61 -18.53 -5.59
C GLU A 128 -20.22 -18.22 -6.97
N ILE A 129 -19.99 -17.00 -7.48
CA ILE A 129 -20.55 -16.58 -8.77
C ILE A 129 -19.91 -17.34 -9.95
N LEU A 130 -18.60 -17.57 -9.92
CA LEU A 130 -17.94 -18.36 -10.95
C LEU A 130 -18.50 -19.80 -11.00
N GLN A 131 -18.78 -20.39 -9.85
CA GLN A 131 -19.39 -21.71 -9.76
C GLN A 131 -20.85 -21.71 -10.26
N ASP A 132 -21.66 -20.73 -9.83
CA ASP A 132 -23.06 -20.57 -10.27
C ASP A 132 -23.16 -20.43 -11.79
N GLU A 133 -22.26 -19.67 -12.39
CA GLU A 133 -22.18 -19.42 -13.83
C GLU A 133 -21.43 -20.52 -14.60
N LYS A 134 -21.09 -21.62 -13.92
CA LYS A 134 -20.40 -22.80 -14.51
C LYS A 134 -19.12 -22.43 -15.26
N GLN A 135 -18.40 -21.44 -14.76
CA GLN A 135 -17.10 -21.09 -15.32
C GLN A 135 -16.07 -22.19 -14.98
N ASP A 136 -15.21 -22.50 -15.93
CA ASP A 136 -14.06 -23.34 -15.65
C ASP A 136 -13.06 -22.58 -14.79
N ILE A 137 -12.94 -22.96 -13.53
CA ILE A 137 -12.10 -22.28 -12.55
C ILE A 137 -10.61 -22.45 -12.87
N GLU A 138 -10.23 -23.46 -13.67
CA GLU A 138 -8.84 -23.66 -14.12
C GLU A 138 -8.38 -22.58 -15.12
N GLU A 139 -9.31 -21.89 -15.78
CA GLU A 139 -9.01 -20.77 -16.65
C GLU A 139 -8.76 -19.46 -15.90
N TRP A 140 -9.12 -19.40 -14.62
CA TRP A 140 -8.98 -18.20 -13.80
C TRP A 140 -7.70 -18.24 -12.96
N GLU A 141 -6.92 -17.16 -13.02
CA GLU A 141 -5.73 -16.94 -12.20
C GLU A 141 -6.02 -15.87 -11.15
N VAL A 142 -5.83 -16.18 -9.87
CA VAL A 142 -5.98 -15.21 -8.79
C VAL A 142 -4.64 -14.57 -8.51
N ILE A 143 -4.55 -13.26 -8.67
CA ILE A 143 -3.38 -12.46 -8.39
C ILE A 143 -3.58 -11.77 -7.04
N VAL A 144 -2.86 -12.20 -6.03
CA VAL A 144 -2.89 -11.63 -4.68
C VAL A 144 -1.81 -10.57 -4.59
N ASP A 145 -2.18 -9.32 -4.82
CA ASP A 145 -1.21 -8.21 -4.76
C ASP A 145 -0.99 -7.75 -3.31
N GLU A 146 0.25 -7.43 -2.98
CA GLU A 146 0.71 -7.06 -1.64
C GLU A 146 0.32 -8.10 -0.57
N PHE A 147 0.56 -9.40 -0.89
CA PHE A 147 0.09 -10.51 -0.04
C PHE A 147 0.64 -10.50 1.39
N GLN A 148 1.77 -9.83 1.65
CA GLN A 148 2.31 -9.67 3.00
C GLN A 148 1.33 -8.95 3.94
N VAL A 149 0.43 -8.11 3.40
CA VAL A 149 -0.60 -7.41 4.19
C VAL A 149 -1.56 -8.41 4.85
N MET A 150 -1.78 -9.57 4.25
CA MET A 150 -2.60 -10.65 4.80
C MET A 150 -2.11 -11.06 6.20
N PHE A 151 -0.80 -11.01 6.43
CA PHE A 151 -0.20 -11.35 7.72
C PHE A 151 -0.14 -10.15 8.68
N TYR A 152 0.10 -8.94 8.16
CA TYR A 152 0.15 -7.73 8.99
C TYR A 152 -1.24 -7.30 9.49
N ASP A 153 -2.26 -7.42 8.65
CA ASP A 153 -3.64 -7.05 9.01
C ASP A 153 -4.34 -8.09 9.91
N CYS A 154 -3.76 -9.29 10.10
CA CYS A 154 -4.38 -10.36 10.89
C CYS A 154 -4.64 -9.97 12.36
N HIS A 155 -3.92 -9.01 12.93
CA HIS A 155 -4.17 -8.53 14.29
C HIS A 155 -5.57 -7.89 14.46
N PHE A 156 -6.12 -7.26 13.43
CA PHE A 156 -7.41 -6.57 13.50
C PHE A 156 -8.43 -7.06 12.47
N LYS A 157 -8.03 -7.92 11.54
CA LYS A 157 -8.89 -8.52 10.51
C LYS A 157 -8.75 -10.04 10.40
N ALA A 158 -8.38 -10.71 11.48
CA ALA A 158 -8.07 -12.14 11.48
C ALA A 158 -9.10 -12.99 10.74
N THR A 159 -10.40 -12.76 10.97
CA THR A 159 -11.46 -13.52 10.31
C THR A 159 -11.49 -13.29 8.81
N THR A 160 -11.35 -12.04 8.35
CA THR A 160 -11.35 -11.70 6.92
C THR A 160 -10.16 -12.33 6.20
N GLU A 161 -8.97 -12.19 6.78
CA GLU A 161 -7.73 -12.70 6.19
C GLU A 161 -7.71 -14.24 6.18
N TYR A 162 -8.23 -14.87 7.24
CA TYR A 162 -8.34 -16.32 7.30
C TYR A 162 -9.37 -16.89 6.31
N GLU A 163 -10.53 -16.26 6.17
CA GLU A 163 -11.53 -16.67 5.18
C GLU A 163 -11.00 -16.46 3.75
N PHE A 164 -10.29 -15.37 3.49
CA PHE A 164 -9.61 -15.15 2.23
C PHE A 164 -8.60 -16.27 1.93
N TYR A 165 -7.72 -16.57 2.89
CA TYR A 165 -6.75 -17.66 2.79
C TYR A 165 -7.42 -19.01 2.49
N LYS A 166 -8.53 -19.34 3.13
CA LYS A 166 -9.29 -20.58 2.86
C LYS A 166 -9.84 -20.64 1.44
N HIS A 167 -10.43 -19.53 0.97
CA HIS A 167 -10.99 -19.50 -0.38
C HIS A 167 -9.93 -19.54 -1.47
N LEU A 168 -8.73 -19.01 -1.24
CA LEU A 168 -7.61 -19.13 -2.17
C LEU A 168 -7.24 -20.60 -2.46
N GLN A 169 -7.36 -21.48 -1.47
CA GLN A 169 -7.05 -22.91 -1.64
C GLN A 169 -8.00 -23.62 -2.62
N SER A 170 -9.16 -23.03 -2.92
CA SER A 170 -10.12 -23.57 -3.90
C SER A 170 -9.80 -23.18 -5.33
N PHE A 171 -8.86 -22.26 -5.55
CA PHE A 171 -8.41 -21.88 -6.88
C PHE A 171 -7.16 -22.66 -7.27
N PRO A 172 -7.13 -23.30 -8.45
CA PRO A 172 -5.97 -24.06 -8.90
C PRO A 172 -4.78 -23.17 -9.28
N ASN A 173 -5.02 -21.89 -9.61
CA ASN A 173 -3.99 -20.96 -10.07
C ASN A 173 -3.99 -19.71 -9.20
N VAL A 174 -2.95 -19.54 -8.38
CA VAL A 174 -2.79 -18.37 -7.48
C VAL A 174 -1.37 -17.86 -7.51
N VAL A 175 -1.23 -16.57 -7.78
CA VAL A 175 0.04 -15.85 -7.76
C VAL A 175 0.07 -14.87 -6.62
N PHE A 176 1.05 -14.97 -5.74
CA PHE A 176 1.27 -14.05 -4.64
C PHE A 176 2.34 -13.03 -5.01
N LEU A 177 1.97 -11.76 -5.11
CA LEU A 177 2.87 -10.67 -5.47
C LEU A 177 3.28 -9.86 -4.24
N SER A 178 4.58 -9.62 -4.07
CA SER A 178 5.10 -8.65 -3.12
C SER A 178 6.45 -8.10 -3.56
N ALA A 179 6.72 -6.83 -3.25
CA ALA A 179 8.06 -6.26 -3.32
C ALA A 179 8.86 -6.50 -2.02
N THR A 180 8.14 -6.65 -0.93
CA THR A 180 8.66 -6.87 0.43
C THR A 180 7.99 -8.11 1.01
N PRO A 181 8.38 -9.31 0.57
CA PRO A 181 7.74 -10.54 1.03
C PRO A 181 8.02 -10.74 2.51
N PHE A 182 7.07 -11.38 3.16
CA PHE A 182 7.16 -11.78 4.55
C PHE A 182 8.36 -12.71 4.79
N LEU A 183 8.84 -12.79 6.03
CA LEU A 183 9.90 -13.74 6.38
C LEU A 183 9.45 -15.17 6.07
N GLU A 184 10.29 -15.92 5.37
CA GLU A 184 9.99 -17.28 4.90
C GLU A 184 9.61 -18.24 6.03
N GLU A 185 10.21 -18.04 7.19
CA GLU A 185 9.94 -18.83 8.40
C GLU A 185 8.46 -18.83 8.77
N TYR A 186 7.74 -17.72 8.52
CA TYR A 186 6.30 -17.66 8.75
C TYR A 186 5.51 -18.36 7.64
N LEU A 187 5.95 -18.24 6.39
CA LEU A 187 5.31 -18.93 5.26
C LEU A 187 5.43 -20.45 5.40
N ASP A 188 6.56 -20.93 5.89
CA ASP A 188 6.80 -22.35 6.14
C ASP A 188 5.93 -22.95 7.26
N GLN A 189 5.26 -22.13 8.07
CA GLN A 189 4.29 -22.59 9.07
C GLN A 189 2.91 -22.92 8.48
N LEU A 190 2.60 -22.40 7.30
CA LEU A 190 1.32 -22.62 6.62
C LEU A 190 1.48 -23.67 5.52
N ASP A 191 0.78 -24.80 5.63
CA ASP A 191 0.90 -25.92 4.69
C ASP A 191 0.68 -25.50 3.23
N PHE A 192 -0.19 -24.55 2.98
CA PHE A 192 -0.45 -24.00 1.66
C PHE A 192 0.79 -23.38 1.00
N PHE A 193 1.67 -22.75 1.77
CA PHE A 193 2.87 -22.11 1.24
C PHE A 193 4.11 -23.02 1.23
N LYS A 194 4.15 -24.08 2.06
CA LYS A 194 5.33 -24.95 2.23
C LYS A 194 5.91 -25.48 0.91
N ASN A 195 5.03 -25.86 -0.01
CA ASN A 195 5.41 -26.49 -1.28
C ASN A 195 5.49 -25.50 -2.45
N MET A 196 5.24 -24.21 -2.20
CA MET A 196 5.34 -23.22 -3.26
C MET A 196 6.79 -22.91 -3.60
N THR A 197 7.01 -22.54 -4.86
CA THR A 197 8.27 -21.95 -5.29
C THR A 197 8.17 -20.42 -5.22
N MET A 198 9.17 -19.77 -4.63
CA MET A 198 9.33 -18.34 -4.69
C MET A 198 10.25 -17.98 -5.86
N TYR A 199 9.71 -17.22 -6.81
CA TYR A 199 10.48 -16.64 -7.90
C TYR A 199 10.90 -15.24 -7.49
N GLU A 200 12.22 -15.01 -7.38
CA GLU A 200 12.77 -13.72 -6.99
C GLU A 200 13.36 -13.01 -8.20
N LEU A 201 12.92 -11.77 -8.45
CA LEU A 201 13.49 -10.94 -9.51
C LEU A 201 14.82 -10.34 -9.04
N GLU A 202 15.88 -10.61 -9.78
CA GLU A 202 17.19 -9.96 -9.59
C GLU A 202 17.33 -8.81 -10.58
N TRP A 203 17.17 -7.59 -10.10
CA TRP A 203 17.28 -6.37 -10.87
C TRP A 203 18.74 -5.96 -11.05
N PRO A 204 19.12 -5.41 -12.21
CA PRO A 204 20.44 -4.81 -12.38
C PRO A 204 20.64 -3.70 -11.33
N ARG A 205 21.80 -3.64 -10.68
CA ARG A 205 22.11 -2.66 -9.63
C ARG A 205 21.94 -1.20 -10.10
N THR A 206 22.15 -0.93 -11.37
CA THR A 206 21.97 0.39 -11.99
C THR A 206 20.49 0.79 -12.14
N MET A 207 19.56 -0.16 -12.05
CA MET A 207 18.13 0.07 -12.19
C MET A 207 17.42 0.20 -10.83
N VAL A 208 18.08 -0.14 -9.73
CA VAL A 208 17.52 -0.07 -8.38
C VAL A 208 18.05 1.16 -7.67
N GLU A 209 17.24 2.21 -7.65
CA GLU A 209 17.55 3.40 -6.87
C GLU A 209 17.38 3.06 -5.36
N LYS A 210 18.47 3.20 -4.61
CA LYS A 210 18.43 2.98 -3.17
C LYS A 210 17.79 4.19 -2.49
N PRO A 211 16.83 3.98 -1.59
CA PRO A 211 16.29 5.06 -0.77
C PRO A 211 17.39 5.75 0.04
N LYS A 212 17.34 7.08 0.08
CA LYS A 212 18.20 7.91 0.94
C LYS A 212 17.38 8.38 2.14
N VAL A 213 17.57 7.71 3.28
CA VAL A 213 16.81 8.02 4.51
C VAL A 213 17.72 8.67 5.53
N ASN A 214 17.43 9.91 5.88
CA ASN A 214 18.05 10.59 7.00
C ASN A 214 17.37 10.17 8.29
N MET A 215 18.08 9.43 9.14
CA MET A 215 17.55 8.91 10.40
C MET A 215 17.89 9.85 11.55
N THR A 216 16.90 10.37 12.27
CA THR A 216 17.06 11.31 13.37
C THR A 216 16.40 10.78 14.64
N ASN A 217 17.21 10.36 15.60
CA ASN A 217 16.73 10.02 16.94
C ASN A 217 16.47 11.29 17.74
N THR A 218 15.26 11.44 18.28
CA THR A 218 14.86 12.67 18.96
C THR A 218 13.81 12.42 20.03
N SER A 219 13.91 13.16 21.13
CA SER A 219 12.88 13.20 22.18
C SER A 219 11.80 14.27 21.96
N LYS A 220 11.91 15.06 20.89
CA LYS A 220 10.90 16.08 20.56
C LYS A 220 9.56 15.44 20.23
N THR A 221 8.47 16.10 20.61
CA THR A 221 7.13 15.67 20.22
C THR A 221 6.89 15.83 18.71
N ILE A 222 5.98 15.05 18.15
CA ILE A 222 5.57 15.16 16.74
C ILE A 222 5.18 16.60 16.40
N THR A 223 4.40 17.27 17.27
CA THR A 223 4.00 18.67 17.08
C THR A 223 5.20 19.60 16.96
N LYS A 224 6.23 19.44 17.82
CA LYS A 224 7.43 20.29 17.76
C LYS A 224 8.30 20.03 16.55
N LEU A 225 8.32 18.79 16.05
CA LEU A 225 9.01 18.44 14.81
C LEU A 225 8.28 19.04 13.60
N CYS A 226 6.95 18.89 13.56
CA CYS A 226 6.12 19.46 12.51
C CYS A 226 6.19 20.98 12.49
N GLU A 227 6.28 21.67 13.65
CA GLU A 227 6.48 23.11 13.70
C GLU A 227 7.70 23.54 12.87
N GLY A 228 8.85 22.92 13.09
CA GLY A 228 10.06 23.24 12.32
C GLY A 228 9.92 22.95 10.82
N ILE A 229 9.20 21.89 10.45
CA ILE A 229 8.94 21.56 9.05
C ILE A 229 7.99 22.58 8.42
N ILE A 230 6.85 22.84 9.05
CA ILE A 230 5.82 23.76 8.56
C ILE A 230 6.41 25.17 8.36
N ASP A 231 7.13 25.68 9.37
CA ASP A 231 7.79 26.99 9.28
C ASP A 231 8.81 27.05 8.15
N LYS A 232 9.58 25.98 7.97
CA LYS A 232 10.55 25.86 6.88
C LYS A 232 9.89 25.98 5.51
N TYR A 233 8.78 25.28 5.29
CA TYR A 233 8.07 25.30 4.00
C TYR A 233 7.31 26.60 3.76
N ARG A 234 6.63 27.17 4.76
CA ARG A 234 5.95 28.47 4.68
C ARG A 234 6.93 29.60 4.34
N ASN A 235 8.18 29.48 4.77
CA ASN A 235 9.25 30.42 4.45
C ASN A 235 10.00 30.11 3.13
N GLY A 236 9.52 29.15 2.32
CA GLY A 236 10.16 28.76 1.07
C GLY A 236 11.52 28.08 1.23
N LYS A 237 11.82 27.55 2.42
CA LYS A 237 13.08 26.88 2.77
C LYS A 237 12.93 25.36 2.87
N GLY A 238 12.12 24.75 2.01
CA GLY A 238 11.97 23.30 1.95
C GLY A 238 13.30 22.54 1.76
N GLU A 239 13.27 21.21 1.77
CA GLU A 239 14.50 20.41 1.62
C GLU A 239 15.19 20.68 0.28
N THR A 240 16.52 20.56 0.26
CA THR A 240 17.30 20.75 -0.96
C THR A 240 18.05 19.49 -1.34
N THR A 241 18.24 19.30 -2.63
CA THR A 241 19.08 18.24 -3.18
C THR A 241 19.77 18.71 -4.47
N LEU A 242 20.89 18.08 -4.79
CA LEU A 242 21.62 18.32 -6.04
C LEU A 242 21.38 17.14 -6.99
N VAL A 243 20.93 17.45 -8.20
CA VAL A 243 20.81 16.48 -9.30
C VAL A 243 21.52 17.08 -10.53
N ASP A 244 22.49 16.38 -11.05
CA ASP A 244 23.29 16.82 -12.21
C ASP A 244 23.87 18.25 -12.04
N GLY A 245 24.33 18.57 -10.84
CA GLY A 245 24.91 19.89 -10.49
C GLY A 245 23.89 21.02 -10.31
N LYS A 246 22.60 20.77 -10.49
CA LYS A 246 21.52 21.75 -10.27
C LYS A 246 20.88 21.53 -8.92
N GLU A 247 20.73 22.62 -8.14
CA GLU A 247 20.02 22.59 -6.86
C GLU A 247 18.50 22.61 -7.08
N TYR A 248 17.82 21.71 -6.42
CA TYR A 248 16.36 21.63 -6.34
C TYR A 248 15.90 21.85 -4.91
N ARG A 249 14.73 22.47 -4.75
CA ARG A 249 14.13 22.72 -3.45
C ARG A 249 12.71 22.22 -3.43
N SER A 250 12.38 21.43 -2.40
CA SER A 250 11.01 20.91 -2.23
C SER A 250 10.05 22.03 -1.82
N LYS A 251 8.83 22.01 -2.37
CA LYS A 251 7.75 22.96 -2.09
C LYS A 251 6.58 22.28 -1.37
N GLU A 252 6.57 20.96 -1.34
CA GLU A 252 5.55 20.14 -0.75
C GLU A 252 6.17 19.13 0.22
N ALA A 253 5.44 18.81 1.29
CA ALA A 253 5.85 17.84 2.28
C ALA A 253 4.76 16.78 2.48
N ILE A 254 5.13 15.50 2.38
CA ILE A 254 4.28 14.38 2.75
C ILE A 254 4.72 13.89 4.11
N LEU A 255 3.82 13.99 5.12
CA LEU A 255 4.11 13.66 6.52
C LEU A 255 3.34 12.40 6.92
N TYR A 256 4.07 11.31 7.11
CA TYR A 256 3.53 10.03 7.53
C TYR A 256 3.47 9.96 9.06
N ILE A 257 2.26 10.18 9.61
CA ILE A 257 1.95 10.13 11.04
C ILE A 257 0.80 9.16 11.21
N ASN A 258 1.06 7.92 11.65
CA ASN A 258 0.02 6.90 11.76
C ASN A 258 -0.89 7.10 13.00
N SER A 259 -1.36 8.34 13.19
CA SER A 259 -2.25 8.75 14.28
C SER A 259 -3.06 9.98 13.88
N VAL A 260 -4.34 9.82 13.58
CA VAL A 260 -5.24 10.95 13.28
C VAL A 260 -5.32 11.91 14.47
N LYS A 261 -5.25 11.39 15.70
CA LYS A 261 -5.22 12.22 16.93
C LYS A 261 -4.01 13.15 16.94
N ASP A 262 -2.83 12.70 16.53
CA ASP A 262 -1.63 13.52 16.50
C ASP A 262 -1.64 14.48 15.30
N ILE A 263 -2.17 14.06 14.15
CA ILE A 263 -2.42 14.95 13.00
C ILE A 263 -3.31 16.13 13.42
N VAL A 264 -4.44 15.85 14.06
CA VAL A 264 -5.36 16.89 14.57
C VAL A 264 -4.68 17.83 15.56
N LYS A 265 -3.86 17.30 16.49
CA LYS A 265 -3.07 18.13 17.41
C LYS A 265 -2.10 19.05 16.69
N VAL A 266 -1.39 18.54 15.68
CA VAL A 266 -0.45 19.31 14.87
C VAL A 266 -1.18 20.43 14.14
N ILE A 267 -2.26 20.13 13.44
CA ILE A 267 -3.04 21.12 12.68
C ILE A 267 -3.56 22.22 13.60
N LYS A 268 -4.12 21.85 14.76
CA LYS A 268 -4.64 22.80 15.74
C LYS A 268 -3.53 23.67 16.35
N ALA A 269 -2.42 23.06 16.78
CA ALA A 269 -1.34 23.78 17.44
C ALA A 269 -0.61 24.76 16.50
N LEU A 270 -0.50 24.43 15.22
CA LEU A 270 0.24 25.23 14.23
C LEU A 270 -0.68 26.04 13.31
N ASN A 271 -1.97 26.04 13.60
CA ASN A 271 -3.01 26.78 12.85
C ASN A 271 -2.83 26.59 11.32
N ILE A 272 -2.78 25.32 10.86
CA ILE A 272 -2.59 25.00 9.45
C ILE A 272 -3.91 25.17 8.73
N ASN A 273 -3.95 26.03 7.72
CA ASN A 273 -5.16 26.30 6.96
C ASN A 273 -5.61 25.08 6.15
N PRO A 274 -6.92 24.79 6.00
CA PRO A 274 -7.42 23.73 5.13
C PRO A 274 -6.91 23.83 3.68
N GLU A 275 -6.63 25.03 3.18
CA GLU A 275 -6.06 25.22 1.83
C GLU A 275 -4.61 24.75 1.73
N GLU A 276 -3.86 24.74 2.82
CA GLU A 276 -2.46 24.29 2.86
C GLU A 276 -2.33 22.77 3.05
N VAL A 277 -3.39 22.11 3.59
CA VAL A 277 -3.29 20.73 4.08
C VAL A 277 -4.26 19.77 3.39
N ASN A 278 -3.73 18.60 3.02
CA ASN A 278 -4.50 17.42 2.67
C ASN A 278 -4.36 16.36 3.78
N ILE A 279 -5.46 15.75 4.23
CA ILE A 279 -5.45 14.75 5.32
C ILE A 279 -5.96 13.44 4.74
N ILE A 280 -5.09 12.43 4.66
CA ILE A 280 -5.40 11.14 4.08
C ILE A 280 -5.35 10.07 5.16
N CYS A 281 -6.52 9.57 5.53
CA CYS A 281 -6.69 8.51 6.52
C CYS A 281 -7.92 7.65 6.19
N SER A 282 -8.14 6.58 6.96
CA SER A 282 -9.34 5.76 6.80
C SER A 282 -10.61 6.53 7.19
N SER A 283 -11.69 6.37 6.40
CA SER A 283 -12.99 7.03 6.61
C SER A 283 -13.83 6.34 7.71
N THR A 284 -13.22 6.07 8.86
CA THR A 284 -13.95 5.53 10.01
C THR A 284 -14.80 6.62 10.69
N PRO A 285 -15.94 6.26 11.31
CA PRO A 285 -16.75 7.23 12.04
C PRO A 285 -15.95 8.00 13.09
N GLU A 286 -15.00 7.35 13.75
CA GLU A 286 -14.11 7.95 14.74
C GLU A 286 -13.20 9.04 14.13
N ASN A 287 -12.58 8.76 12.98
CA ASN A 287 -11.71 9.72 12.30
C ASN A 287 -12.50 10.91 11.75
N ILE A 288 -13.69 10.65 11.20
CA ILE A 288 -14.60 11.71 10.75
C ILE A 288 -15.02 12.59 11.93
N SER A 289 -15.34 12.00 13.09
CA SER A 289 -15.68 12.76 14.33
C SER A 289 -14.52 13.67 14.75
N LYS A 290 -13.28 13.14 14.78
CA LYS A 290 -12.09 13.94 15.14
C LYS A 290 -11.89 15.15 14.22
N LEU A 291 -12.10 15.00 12.92
CA LEU A 291 -11.98 16.11 11.97
C LEU A 291 -13.12 17.12 12.09
N LYS A 292 -14.36 16.66 12.37
CA LYS A 292 -15.48 17.54 12.69
C LYS A 292 -15.24 18.36 13.97
N GLU A 293 -14.65 17.76 15.00
CA GLU A 293 -14.29 18.44 16.24
C GLU A 293 -13.17 19.47 15.98
N LEU A 294 -12.17 19.12 15.15
CA LEU A 294 -11.15 20.07 14.71
C LEU A 294 -11.79 21.25 13.97
N SER A 295 -12.68 20.98 13.02
CA SER A 295 -13.40 22.01 12.26
C SER A 295 -14.16 22.98 13.17
N LYS A 296 -14.87 22.47 14.16
CA LYS A 296 -15.58 23.29 15.16
C LYS A 296 -14.61 24.13 16.01
N ALA A 297 -13.48 23.54 16.41
CA ALA A 297 -12.51 24.20 17.28
C ALA A 297 -11.75 25.35 16.59
N ILE A 298 -11.53 25.24 15.28
CA ILE A 298 -10.78 26.25 14.50
C ILE A 298 -11.75 27.21 13.76
N GLY A 299 -12.99 26.76 13.48
CA GLY A 299 -13.96 27.53 12.68
C GLY A 299 -13.73 27.42 11.16
N MET A 300 -12.99 26.39 10.71
CA MET A 300 -12.71 26.09 9.31
C MET A 300 -13.04 24.61 9.04
N GLU A 301 -13.45 24.28 7.82
CA GLU A 301 -13.80 22.91 7.47
C GLU A 301 -12.56 22.05 7.16
N TYR A 302 -12.39 20.97 7.93
CA TYR A 302 -11.41 19.92 7.67
C TYR A 302 -12.12 18.62 7.37
N LYS A 303 -11.70 17.95 6.30
CA LYS A 303 -12.24 16.66 5.86
C LYS A 303 -11.13 15.71 5.45
N ILE A 304 -11.48 14.45 5.34
CA ILE A 304 -10.59 13.45 4.71
C ILE A 304 -10.50 13.82 3.24
N GLY A 305 -9.27 14.00 2.77
CA GLY A 305 -8.99 14.33 1.38
C GLY A 305 -8.70 13.10 0.52
N ASP A 306 -8.72 13.31 -0.78
CA ASP A 306 -8.32 12.34 -1.78
C ASP A 306 -6.82 12.44 -2.06
N ILE A 307 -6.26 11.35 -2.58
CA ILE A 307 -4.89 11.35 -3.14
C ILE A 307 -4.98 12.01 -4.52
N PRO A 308 -4.24 13.11 -4.76
CA PRO A 308 -4.24 13.76 -6.05
C PRO A 308 -3.75 12.81 -7.15
N GLY A 309 -4.47 12.79 -8.26
CA GLY A 309 -4.11 12.01 -9.43
C GLY A 309 -2.93 12.61 -10.20
N LYS A 310 -2.53 11.94 -11.28
CA LYS A 310 -1.45 12.44 -12.14
C LYS A 310 -1.89 13.71 -12.87
N GLY A 311 -1.18 14.81 -12.61
CA GLY A 311 -1.48 16.14 -13.17
C GLY A 311 -2.34 17.03 -12.27
N ASP A 312 -2.84 16.50 -11.14
CA ASP A 312 -3.56 17.31 -10.17
C ASP A 312 -2.61 18.15 -9.33
N THR A 313 -3.14 19.27 -8.79
CA THR A 313 -2.39 20.14 -7.88
C THR A 313 -2.33 19.52 -6.49
N HIS A 314 -1.14 19.47 -5.92
CA HIS A 314 -0.91 19.05 -4.55
C HIS A 314 -0.96 20.24 -3.59
N LYS A 315 -1.41 20.00 -2.36
CA LYS A 315 -1.31 21.00 -1.28
C LYS A 315 0.10 20.98 -0.68
N MET A 316 0.50 22.08 -0.04
CA MET A 316 1.83 22.23 0.54
C MET A 316 2.14 21.11 1.55
N PHE A 317 1.14 20.68 2.32
CA PHE A 317 1.26 19.61 3.32
C PHE A 317 0.26 18.50 3.07
N THR A 318 0.75 17.24 3.03
CA THR A 318 -0.10 16.06 3.00
C THR A 318 0.19 15.22 4.24
N PHE A 319 -0.76 15.12 5.15
CA PHE A 319 -0.67 14.24 6.32
C PHE A 319 -1.30 12.89 6.01
N CYS A 320 -0.54 11.83 6.25
CA CYS A 320 -0.95 10.45 5.92
C CYS A 320 -0.88 9.52 7.14
N THR A 321 -1.84 8.61 7.23
CA THR A 321 -1.75 7.44 8.11
C THR A 321 -1.27 6.21 7.33
N SER A 322 -1.15 5.04 7.99
CA SER A 322 -0.78 3.76 7.36
C SER A 322 -1.71 3.33 6.23
N THR A 323 -2.89 3.93 6.11
CA THR A 323 -3.84 3.69 5.00
C THR A 323 -3.21 3.86 3.62
N VAL A 324 -2.14 4.68 3.52
CA VAL A 324 -1.45 4.97 2.26
C VAL A 324 -0.07 4.32 2.13
N TYR A 325 0.37 3.51 3.10
CA TYR A 325 1.64 2.79 2.97
C TYR A 325 1.57 1.81 1.80
N VAL A 326 0.40 1.23 1.58
CA VAL A 326 0.13 0.29 0.51
C VAL A 326 -1.00 0.81 -0.38
N GLY A 327 -0.81 0.78 -1.70
CA GLY A 327 -1.88 1.07 -2.66
C GLY A 327 -2.19 2.53 -2.93
N ALA A 328 -1.33 3.46 -2.51
CA ALA A 328 -1.46 4.88 -2.80
C ALA A 328 -0.28 5.37 -3.62
N ASP A 329 -0.54 6.10 -4.69
CA ASP A 329 0.51 6.67 -5.54
C ASP A 329 0.41 8.19 -5.52
N PHE A 330 1.53 8.85 -5.18
CA PHE A 330 1.66 10.31 -5.21
C PHE A 330 2.40 10.74 -6.46
N TYR A 331 1.83 11.69 -7.17
CA TYR A 331 2.36 12.21 -8.44
C TYR A 331 2.84 13.65 -8.31
N SER A 332 3.45 14.01 -7.17
CA SER A 332 4.12 15.29 -7.01
C SER A 332 5.49 15.28 -7.69
N ASP A 333 5.85 16.38 -8.32
CA ASP A 333 7.16 16.60 -8.97
C ASP A 333 8.22 17.18 -8.01
N ASN A 334 7.86 17.52 -6.78
CA ASN A 334 8.78 18.15 -5.83
C ASN A 334 8.53 17.86 -4.34
N ALA A 335 7.63 16.93 -3.99
CA ALA A 335 7.36 16.61 -2.61
C ALA A 335 8.51 15.84 -1.95
N TYR A 336 8.82 16.22 -0.70
CA TYR A 336 9.73 15.49 0.18
C TYR A 336 8.97 14.71 1.24
N THR A 337 9.51 13.54 1.64
CA THR A 337 8.85 12.62 2.57
C THR A 337 9.41 12.74 3.98
N TYR A 338 8.52 12.87 4.97
CA TYR A 338 8.82 12.82 6.40
C TYR A 338 8.05 11.67 7.05
N ILE A 339 8.74 10.89 7.87
CA ILE A 339 8.19 9.71 8.54
C ILE A 339 8.39 9.88 10.05
N PHE A 340 7.34 9.66 10.83
CA PHE A 340 7.37 9.78 12.28
C PHE A 340 7.09 8.44 12.94
N ALA A 341 8.08 7.91 13.66
CA ALA A 341 8.00 6.65 14.37
C ALA A 341 8.18 6.84 15.87
N ASN A 342 7.40 6.11 16.65
CA ASN A 342 7.58 6.03 18.09
C ASN A 342 7.32 4.59 18.56
N PRO A 343 8.36 3.81 18.84
CA PRO A 343 8.21 2.40 19.22
C PRO A 343 7.52 2.18 20.57
N LYS A 344 7.27 3.26 21.34
CA LYS A 344 6.50 3.19 22.60
C LYS A 344 5.00 3.27 22.36
N VAL A 345 4.56 3.58 21.15
CA VAL A 345 3.16 3.72 20.77
C VAL A 345 2.93 2.78 19.59
N GLU A 346 2.20 1.72 19.80
CA GLU A 346 1.98 0.65 18.81
C GLU A 346 1.58 1.20 17.44
N SER A 347 0.63 2.12 17.38
CA SER A 347 0.18 2.74 16.12
C SER A 347 1.26 3.56 15.40
N LEU A 348 2.32 3.97 16.09
CA LEU A 348 3.45 4.74 15.54
C LEU A 348 4.71 3.86 15.34
N THR A 349 4.60 2.56 15.53
CA THR A 349 5.67 1.62 15.21
C THR A 349 5.80 1.50 13.69
N ILE A 350 7.02 1.43 13.20
CA ILE A 350 7.35 1.28 11.78
C ILE A 350 8.35 0.15 11.61
N ASP A 351 8.05 -0.79 10.73
CA ASP A 351 9.01 -1.77 10.27
C ASP A 351 9.94 -1.13 9.24
N VAL A 352 11.21 -1.01 9.61
CA VAL A 352 12.24 -0.37 8.77
C VAL A 352 12.46 -1.16 7.47
N SER A 353 12.30 -2.47 7.49
CA SER A 353 12.56 -3.35 6.34
C SER A 353 11.41 -3.33 5.32
N VAL A 354 10.20 -3.09 5.78
CA VAL A 354 8.98 -3.16 4.96
C VAL A 354 8.35 -1.80 4.74
N ASP A 355 7.96 -1.11 5.83
CA ASP A 355 7.16 0.12 5.73
C ASP A 355 7.91 1.26 5.06
N ILE A 356 9.23 1.42 5.35
CA ILE A 356 10.02 2.49 4.75
C ILE A 356 10.11 2.33 3.24
N GLN A 357 10.32 1.11 2.76
CA GLN A 357 10.36 0.84 1.31
C GLN A 357 8.99 1.12 0.67
N GLN A 358 7.91 0.72 1.33
CA GLN A 358 6.55 0.97 0.85
C GLN A 358 6.24 2.47 0.81
N ILE A 359 6.54 3.21 1.87
CA ILE A 359 6.31 4.66 1.97
C ILE A 359 7.08 5.41 0.89
N ILE A 360 8.37 5.17 0.76
CA ILE A 360 9.22 5.86 -0.23
C ILE A 360 8.78 5.51 -1.64
N GLY A 361 8.43 4.25 -1.89
CA GLY A 361 7.92 3.79 -3.17
C GLY A 361 6.58 4.40 -3.59
N ARG A 362 5.91 5.17 -2.75
CA ARG A 362 4.63 5.85 -3.11
C ARG A 362 4.82 7.05 -4.01
N GLN A 363 5.96 7.72 -4.01
CA GLN A 363 6.25 8.79 -4.96
C GLN A 363 6.61 8.24 -6.33
N ARG A 364 5.82 8.55 -7.37
CA ARG A 364 5.89 7.88 -8.67
C ARG A 364 6.55 8.67 -9.79
N LEU A 365 6.59 10.02 -9.68
CA LEU A 365 7.16 10.82 -10.75
C LEU A 365 8.69 10.76 -10.74
N ASP A 366 9.29 10.35 -11.86
CA ASP A 366 10.74 10.35 -12.06
C ASP A 366 11.32 11.77 -12.12
N SER A 367 10.48 12.75 -12.44
CA SER A 367 10.84 14.18 -12.40
C SER A 367 11.00 14.74 -11.00
N ASN A 368 10.50 14.04 -9.96
CA ASN A 368 10.67 14.48 -8.58
C ASN A 368 12.09 14.14 -8.08
N PRO A 369 12.97 15.15 -7.86
CA PRO A 369 14.33 14.92 -7.41
C PRO A 369 14.40 14.37 -5.96
N PHE A 370 13.29 14.41 -5.22
CA PHE A 370 13.16 13.89 -3.85
C PHE A 370 12.48 12.52 -3.77
N LYS A 371 12.13 11.91 -4.90
CA LYS A 371 11.35 10.67 -5.01
C LYS A 371 11.82 9.56 -4.07
N ASN A 372 13.14 9.35 -3.95
CA ASN A 372 13.75 8.30 -3.14
C ASN A 372 14.37 8.84 -1.84
N MET A 373 13.94 10.01 -1.38
CA MET A 373 14.49 10.67 -0.19
C MET A 373 13.43 10.80 0.90
N ALA A 374 13.86 10.53 2.14
CA ALA A 374 13.01 10.74 3.31
C ALA A 374 13.82 11.13 4.55
N THR A 375 13.14 11.76 5.50
CA THR A 375 13.64 11.91 6.88
C THR A 375 12.77 11.07 7.81
N LEU A 376 13.38 10.14 8.54
CA LEU A 376 12.74 9.36 9.58
C LEU A 376 13.09 9.96 10.96
N TYR A 377 12.07 10.47 11.64
CA TYR A 377 12.17 10.84 13.05
C TYR A 377 11.70 9.68 13.91
N PHE A 378 12.52 9.26 14.86
CA PHE A 378 12.20 8.18 15.78
C PHE A 378 12.64 8.52 17.22
N ASN A 379 12.07 7.85 18.20
CA ASN A 379 12.38 8.04 19.61
C ASN A 379 12.73 6.68 20.25
N THR A 380 14.00 6.32 20.19
CA THR A 380 14.53 5.21 20.98
C THR A 380 15.46 5.76 22.05
N LYS A 381 15.29 5.34 23.28
CA LYS A 381 16.33 5.53 24.29
C LYS A 381 17.43 4.50 24.00
N ALA A 382 18.69 4.93 24.02
CA ALA A 382 19.77 4.00 24.23
C ALA A 382 19.43 3.23 25.50
N SER A 383 19.18 1.95 25.40
CA SER A 383 18.91 1.15 26.58
C SER A 383 20.24 0.68 27.14
N ASP A 384 20.45 0.80 28.44
CA ASP A 384 21.49 0.06 29.17
C ASP A 384 21.13 -1.43 29.22
N MET A 385 20.55 -1.94 28.14
CA MET A 385 20.08 -3.32 28.04
C MET A 385 21.31 -4.22 28.01
N THR A 386 21.42 -5.05 29.03
CA THR A 386 22.45 -6.11 29.06
C THR A 386 22.10 -7.19 28.03
N GLU A 387 23.10 -7.97 27.59
CA GLU A 387 22.89 -9.10 26.68
C GLU A 387 21.88 -10.11 27.25
N GLU A 388 21.87 -10.32 28.57
CA GLU A 388 20.90 -11.18 29.25
C GLU A 388 19.48 -10.63 29.19
N ALA A 389 19.30 -9.30 29.39
CA ALA A 389 18.01 -8.65 29.26
C ALA A 389 17.52 -8.68 27.81
N PHE A 390 18.42 -8.55 26.84
CA PHE A 390 18.08 -8.67 25.42
C PHE A 390 17.62 -10.09 25.06
N LYS A 391 18.33 -11.13 25.50
CA LYS A 391 17.94 -12.53 25.31
C LYS A 391 16.57 -12.82 25.92
N LYS A 392 16.32 -12.35 27.15
CA LYS A 392 15.01 -12.48 27.79
C LYS A 392 13.89 -11.77 27.02
N THR A 393 14.17 -10.61 26.45
CA THR A 393 13.19 -9.89 25.62
C THR A 393 12.88 -10.64 24.33
N LEU A 394 13.89 -11.25 23.69
CA LEU A 394 13.70 -12.09 22.52
C LEU A 394 12.86 -13.34 22.86
N GLU A 395 13.16 -14.02 23.95
CA GLU A 395 12.40 -15.19 24.42
C GLU A 395 10.94 -14.83 24.71
N THR A 396 10.70 -13.69 25.36
CA THR A 396 9.32 -13.21 25.66
C THR A 396 8.60 -12.75 24.40
N GLY A 397 9.30 -12.12 23.46
CA GLY A 397 8.75 -11.71 22.16
C GLY A 397 8.39 -12.91 21.28
N LEU A 398 9.17 -13.98 21.31
CA LEU A 398 8.86 -15.23 20.60
C LEU A 398 7.67 -16.02 21.21
N MET A 399 7.32 -15.75 22.46
CA MET A 399 6.15 -16.36 23.11
C MET A 399 4.83 -15.56 22.92
N THR A 400 4.92 -14.33 22.40
CA THR A 400 3.76 -13.44 22.21
C THR A 400 3.32 -13.32 20.75
N TYR A 401 3.96 -14.06 19.84
CA TYR A 401 3.58 -14.13 18.41
C TYR A 401 3.10 -15.52 18.03
#